data_a901ca785ea156c1c5be06a9f3d6ce7a
#
_entry.id   a901ca785ea156c1c5be06a9f3d6ce7a
#
_cell.length_a   1.000
_cell.length_b   1.000
_cell.length_c   1.000
_cell.angle_alpha   90.00
_cell.angle_beta   90.00
_cell.angle_gamma   90.00
#
_symmetry.space_group_name_H-M   'P 1'
#
loop_
_entity.id
_entity.type
_entity.pdbx_description
1 polymer ?
#
loop_
_entity_poly.entity_id
_entity_poly.type
_entity_poly.pdbx_seq_one_letter_code
_entity_poly.pdbx_strand_id
1 'polypeptide(L)'
;MKLATFNLYQFAAPPYYWYELSSSNRYSDQSWNDKKQWIKDQLRLLDADVVGFQEVFSVKELQQLTESVGYPYFCTVDTPARDPEYPDVFIKPVVALASRYRIDALDTVEVSETLLDELPLTMDFMFSRLPIRARIDAGDGLGEVLVYVTHLKSKRPKLDDLEYSDDVDWALRGSDTLQRLSRGHVASLLQRGAEATALYHDVSRELEFSVSQPVVLLGDLNDRANSIPIAALKMQDNIYEIGGIKQTEWPPGVKAGLYDYRLADTFDLAEGMRQQARPFTHIYRGEGDVLDYILVSNALNQKNHDSLGKVADYKVYNAHLQSDGVGNHKQSDHAQVVVDIQPRKPVANPDVSGASSEPVLTDDPLPFVAPVTESITRQAFIELAGGVYQSHKGYKDWNSQNKWSNFWQFFFDTGHGWVKSVYGAVPIDELYQKRRHSIEHIIPKSFLKDYLRKAGVAENVRQGATVNPFNFAACERGMNSYRSNFPFDMDGDKVKRPFRLDLNPDIYMTTGLDAENEWVIPSRTRGDIARALLYMTLTYGIDELYNRHVDTLVHWAKVDPPSAWELAYNEWIFNRLGIRNPFIASPEEALVLLNDRLLLESILISTDRT
;
A
#
# COMPACT_ATOMS: atom_id res chain seq x y z
N MET A 1 -15.74 -10.50 15.28
CA MET A 1 -16.50 -9.25 15.16
C MET A 1 -16.48 -8.80 13.71
N LYS A 2 -17.66 -8.65 13.14
CA LYS A 2 -17.79 -8.21 11.76
C LYS A 2 -18.15 -6.72 11.70
N LEU A 3 -17.35 -5.91 11.01
CA LEU A 3 -17.54 -4.46 10.91
C LEU A 3 -17.86 -4.07 9.46
N ALA A 4 -18.69 -3.05 9.29
CA ALA A 4 -19.02 -2.49 8.00
C ALA A 4 -18.94 -0.96 7.98
N THR A 5 -18.58 -0.38 6.84
CA THR A 5 -18.84 1.04 6.53
C THR A 5 -19.89 1.15 5.44
N PHE A 6 -20.82 2.08 5.60
CA PHE A 6 -21.97 2.25 4.73
C PHE A 6 -22.32 3.72 4.54
N ASN A 7 -21.83 4.35 3.48
CA ASN A 7 -22.33 5.65 3.06
C ASN A 7 -23.75 5.48 2.50
N LEU A 8 -24.71 6.21 3.07
CA LEU A 8 -26.14 6.07 2.76
C LEU A 8 -26.63 6.90 1.58
N TYR A 9 -25.78 7.76 1.03
CA TYR A 9 -26.14 8.69 -0.03
C TYR A 9 -27.39 9.50 0.29
N GLN A 10 -27.21 10.60 1.03
CA GLN A 10 -28.26 11.59 1.31
C GLN A 10 -29.50 11.03 2.05
N PHE A 11 -29.28 10.35 3.17
CA PHE A 11 -30.36 9.78 3.97
C PHE A 11 -31.17 10.87 4.69
N ALA A 12 -32.10 11.52 3.96
CA ALA A 12 -32.97 12.60 4.42
C ALA A 12 -34.44 12.22 4.24
N ALA A 13 -35.18 12.09 5.35
CA ALA A 13 -36.62 11.75 5.32
C ALA A 13 -37.46 12.89 4.73
N PRO A 14 -38.53 12.61 3.99
CA PRO A 14 -39.52 13.63 3.64
C PRO A 14 -40.12 14.26 4.92
N PRO A 15 -40.48 15.56 4.90
CA PRO A 15 -40.50 16.46 3.75
C PRO A 15 -39.19 17.18 3.46
N TYR A 16 -38.10 16.85 4.13
CA TYR A 16 -36.84 17.59 4.09
C TYR A 16 -36.08 17.45 2.78
N TYR A 17 -35.33 18.50 2.47
CA TYR A 17 -34.43 18.59 1.32
C TYR A 17 -32.97 18.46 1.79
N TRP A 18 -32.08 18.04 0.91
CA TRP A 18 -30.64 18.04 1.14
C TRP A 18 -29.94 19.06 0.26
N TYR A 19 -29.05 19.85 0.86
CA TYR A 19 -28.20 20.90 0.32
C TYR A 19 -28.91 22.12 -0.27
N GLU A 20 -30.00 21.97 -1.02
CA GLU A 20 -30.73 23.08 -1.63
C GLU A 20 -32.23 22.79 -1.77
N LEU A 21 -33.04 23.82 -1.88
CA LEU A 21 -34.47 23.74 -2.05
C LEU A 21 -34.82 23.39 -3.50
N SER A 22 -34.66 22.13 -3.88
CA SER A 22 -34.93 21.60 -5.21
C SER A 22 -35.76 20.32 -5.14
N SER A 23 -36.71 20.16 -6.08
CA SER A 23 -37.52 18.94 -6.15
C SER A 23 -36.69 17.67 -6.40
N SER A 24 -35.50 17.80 -7.01
CA SER A 24 -34.52 16.72 -7.18
C SER A 24 -33.83 16.32 -5.88
N ASN A 25 -33.80 17.20 -4.87
CA ASN A 25 -33.10 17.05 -3.61
C ASN A 25 -34.03 16.67 -2.46
N ARG A 26 -35.06 15.89 -2.76
CA ARG A 26 -36.03 15.36 -1.81
C ARG A 26 -36.58 14.01 -2.27
N TYR A 27 -36.77 13.10 -1.34
CA TYR A 27 -37.49 11.87 -1.61
C TYR A 27 -39.01 12.07 -1.67
N SER A 28 -39.69 11.38 -2.59
CA SER A 28 -41.12 11.09 -2.43
C SER A 28 -41.32 10.00 -1.36
N ASP A 29 -42.52 9.89 -0.81
CA ASP A 29 -42.82 8.85 0.19
C ASP A 29 -42.50 7.45 -0.33
N GLN A 30 -42.79 7.17 -1.62
CA GLN A 30 -42.49 5.89 -2.24
C GLN A 30 -40.97 5.65 -2.34
N SER A 31 -40.21 6.60 -2.87
CA SER A 31 -38.75 6.45 -3.01
C SER A 31 -38.05 6.37 -1.67
N TRP A 32 -38.57 7.06 -0.65
CA TRP A 32 -38.11 6.95 0.73
C TRP A 32 -38.36 5.55 1.32
N ASN A 33 -39.54 4.98 1.11
CA ASN A 33 -39.84 3.62 1.56
C ASN A 33 -38.98 2.59 0.84
N ASP A 34 -38.77 2.74 -0.47
CA ASP A 34 -37.90 1.86 -1.26
C ASP A 34 -36.45 1.93 -0.73
N LYS A 35 -35.94 3.15 -0.43
CA LYS A 35 -34.61 3.35 0.15
C LYS A 35 -34.47 2.70 1.51
N LYS A 36 -35.41 2.91 2.40
CA LYS A 36 -35.38 2.25 3.73
C LYS A 36 -35.42 0.74 3.60
N GLN A 37 -36.22 0.20 2.70
CA GLN A 37 -36.28 -1.25 2.47
C GLN A 37 -34.95 -1.78 1.93
N TRP A 38 -34.37 -1.10 0.96
CA TRP A 38 -33.06 -1.47 0.42
C TRP A 38 -31.98 -1.46 1.50
N ILE A 39 -31.93 -0.42 2.35
CA ILE A 39 -30.95 -0.34 3.45
C ILE A 39 -31.15 -1.51 4.43
N LYS A 40 -32.41 -1.86 4.80
CA LYS A 40 -32.69 -3.01 5.66
C LYS A 40 -32.18 -4.32 5.06
N ASP A 41 -32.40 -4.50 3.76
CA ASP A 41 -31.97 -5.70 3.05
C ASP A 41 -30.44 -5.76 2.94
N GLN A 42 -29.76 -4.61 2.72
CA GLN A 42 -28.31 -4.55 2.80
C GLN A 42 -27.80 -4.90 4.21
N LEU A 43 -28.33 -4.31 5.27
CA LEU A 43 -27.90 -4.60 6.65
C LEU A 43 -28.04 -6.10 7.00
N ARG A 44 -29.10 -6.76 6.52
CA ARG A 44 -29.25 -8.22 6.67
C ARG A 44 -28.23 -8.99 5.84
N LEU A 45 -27.93 -8.55 4.61
CA LEU A 45 -26.94 -9.17 3.73
C LEU A 45 -25.52 -9.04 4.27
N LEU A 46 -25.15 -7.87 4.77
CA LEU A 46 -23.82 -7.60 5.36
C LEU A 46 -23.64 -8.42 6.62
N ASP A 47 -24.70 -8.61 7.41
CA ASP A 47 -24.71 -9.29 8.70
C ASP A 47 -23.53 -8.87 9.58
N ALA A 48 -23.25 -7.56 9.60
CA ALA A 48 -22.19 -6.97 10.40
C ALA A 48 -22.66 -6.78 11.85
N ASP A 49 -21.73 -6.86 12.80
CA ASP A 49 -22.01 -6.61 14.22
C ASP A 49 -21.99 -5.11 14.54
N VAL A 50 -21.15 -4.36 13.81
CA VAL A 50 -20.96 -2.92 13.96
C VAL A 50 -20.98 -2.29 12.58
N VAL A 51 -21.78 -1.23 12.40
CA VAL A 51 -21.90 -0.51 11.13
C VAL A 51 -21.72 0.98 11.35
N GLY A 52 -20.72 1.57 10.69
CA GLY A 52 -20.56 3.03 10.62
C GLY A 52 -21.23 3.59 9.37
N PHE A 53 -22.06 4.60 9.57
CA PHE A 53 -22.83 5.23 8.50
C PHE A 53 -22.32 6.63 8.19
N GLN A 54 -22.40 7.01 6.91
CA GLN A 54 -22.10 8.36 6.41
C GLN A 54 -23.34 8.92 5.69
N GLU A 55 -23.37 10.24 5.52
CA GLU A 55 -24.46 11.00 4.89
C GLU A 55 -25.82 10.89 5.59
N VAL A 56 -25.82 10.89 6.90
CA VAL A 56 -27.03 10.80 7.72
C VAL A 56 -27.58 12.20 8.00
N PHE A 57 -28.76 12.51 7.44
CA PHE A 57 -29.53 13.72 7.74
C PHE A 57 -30.71 13.44 8.67
N SER A 58 -31.28 12.25 8.62
CA SER A 58 -32.45 11.85 9.44
C SER A 58 -32.05 10.79 10.45
N VAL A 59 -31.46 11.24 11.56
CA VAL A 59 -30.87 10.40 12.60
C VAL A 59 -31.89 9.47 13.26
N LYS A 60 -33.09 10.00 13.61
CA LYS A 60 -34.13 9.21 14.28
C LYS A 60 -34.67 8.07 13.39
N GLU A 61 -34.85 8.35 12.12
CA GLU A 61 -35.31 7.38 11.14
C GLU A 61 -34.29 6.28 10.93
N LEU A 62 -32.99 6.62 10.95
CA LEU A 62 -31.90 5.62 10.87
C LEU A 62 -31.86 4.76 12.13
N GLN A 63 -31.97 5.35 13.31
CA GLN A 63 -32.02 4.61 14.57
C GLN A 63 -33.17 3.60 14.57
N GLN A 64 -34.39 4.03 14.26
CA GLN A 64 -35.55 3.13 14.17
C GLN A 64 -35.36 2.02 13.11
N LEU A 65 -34.73 2.36 12.00
CA LEU A 65 -34.44 1.39 10.95
C LEU A 65 -33.44 0.33 11.44
N THR A 66 -32.34 0.73 12.07
CA THR A 66 -31.32 -0.19 12.57
C THR A 66 -31.83 -1.04 13.72
N GLU A 67 -32.61 -0.47 14.66
CA GLU A 67 -33.30 -1.23 15.70
C GLU A 67 -34.20 -2.33 15.12
N SER A 68 -34.94 -2.02 14.03
CA SER A 68 -35.85 -2.98 13.38
C SER A 68 -35.16 -4.17 12.73
N VAL A 69 -33.84 -4.12 12.54
CA VAL A 69 -33.01 -5.20 11.96
C VAL A 69 -31.96 -5.74 12.91
N GLY A 70 -32.08 -5.46 14.22
CA GLY A 70 -31.32 -6.13 15.27
C GLY A 70 -30.08 -5.40 15.78
N TYR A 71 -30.02 -4.07 15.65
CA TYR A 71 -28.99 -3.26 16.28
C TYR A 71 -29.58 -2.48 17.47
N PRO A 72 -29.40 -2.98 18.70
CA PRO A 72 -29.98 -2.35 19.89
C PRO A 72 -29.24 -1.08 20.34
N TYR A 73 -28.02 -0.88 19.89
CA TYR A 73 -27.20 0.29 20.22
C TYR A 73 -27.00 1.17 19.00
N PHE A 74 -27.27 2.45 19.17
CA PHE A 74 -27.10 3.45 18.10
C PHE A 74 -26.60 4.77 18.70
N CYS A 75 -25.65 5.43 18.02
CA CYS A 75 -25.15 6.72 18.46
C CYS A 75 -24.71 7.63 17.31
N THR A 76 -24.68 8.90 17.59
CA THR A 76 -24.01 9.97 16.83
C THR A 76 -23.51 11.04 17.81
N VAL A 77 -22.52 11.82 17.44
CA VAL A 77 -21.91 12.88 18.28
C VAL A 77 -22.26 14.28 17.79
N ASP A 78 -22.99 14.40 16.67
CA ASP A 78 -23.34 15.69 16.08
C ASP A 78 -24.83 15.71 15.66
N THR A 79 -25.33 16.88 15.35
CA THR A 79 -26.69 17.10 14.84
C THR A 79 -26.59 17.62 13.40
N PRO A 80 -27.35 17.03 12.45
CA PRO A 80 -27.39 17.52 11.08
C PRO A 80 -27.76 19.00 11.02
N ALA A 81 -26.93 19.82 10.38
CA ALA A 81 -27.19 21.24 10.28
C ALA A 81 -28.26 21.54 9.21
N ARG A 82 -29.10 22.51 9.50
CA ARG A 82 -30.11 23.03 8.59
C ARG A 82 -29.78 24.45 8.14
N ASP A 83 -30.28 24.80 6.96
CA ASP A 83 -30.17 26.16 6.46
C ASP A 83 -30.93 27.12 7.39
N PRO A 84 -30.33 28.26 7.81
CA PRO A 84 -30.98 29.20 8.68
C PRO A 84 -32.22 29.90 8.09
N GLU A 85 -32.25 30.09 6.76
CA GLU A 85 -33.36 30.74 6.06
C GLU A 85 -34.43 29.72 5.62
N TYR A 86 -34.00 28.49 5.34
CA TYR A 86 -34.86 27.40 4.88
C TYR A 86 -34.77 26.20 5.82
N PRO A 87 -35.49 26.16 6.95
CA PRO A 87 -35.36 25.13 7.99
C PRO A 87 -35.69 23.70 7.52
N ASP A 88 -36.33 23.56 6.38
CA ASP A 88 -36.62 22.27 5.75
C ASP A 88 -35.44 21.74 4.89
N VAL A 89 -34.37 22.53 4.75
CA VAL A 89 -33.15 22.15 3.99
C VAL A 89 -32.03 21.77 4.94
N PHE A 90 -31.54 20.56 4.81
CA PHE A 90 -30.32 20.12 5.47
C PHE A 90 -29.10 20.54 4.65
N ILE A 91 -28.12 21.20 5.28
CA ILE A 91 -26.88 21.65 4.63
C ILE A 91 -25.64 20.84 5.04
N LYS A 92 -25.72 20.06 6.12
CA LYS A 92 -24.59 19.26 6.62
C LYS A 92 -25.11 17.95 7.23
N PRO A 93 -24.69 16.78 6.69
CA PRO A 93 -24.97 15.48 7.31
C PRO A 93 -24.02 15.20 8.47
N VAL A 94 -24.35 14.16 9.23
CA VAL A 94 -23.50 13.59 10.28
C VAL A 94 -23.11 12.16 9.95
N VAL A 95 -22.20 11.59 10.74
CA VAL A 95 -21.92 10.15 10.79
C VAL A 95 -22.72 9.51 11.93
N ALA A 96 -23.01 8.22 11.82
CA ALA A 96 -23.69 7.46 12.87
C ALA A 96 -23.06 6.06 13.01
N LEU A 97 -23.30 5.45 14.15
CA LEU A 97 -22.84 4.09 14.47
C LEU A 97 -24.02 3.27 14.98
N ALA A 98 -24.22 2.07 14.43
CA ALA A 98 -25.11 1.07 14.99
C ALA A 98 -24.30 -0.17 15.38
N SER A 99 -24.64 -0.76 16.53
CA SER A 99 -23.92 -1.91 17.08
C SER A 99 -24.85 -2.94 17.69
N ARG A 100 -24.49 -4.22 17.54
CA ARG A 100 -25.07 -5.34 18.31
C ARG A 100 -24.41 -5.47 19.69
N TYR A 101 -23.17 -4.97 19.80
CA TYR A 101 -22.43 -4.92 21.06
C TYR A 101 -22.73 -3.62 21.81
N ARG A 102 -22.54 -3.67 23.12
CA ARG A 102 -22.73 -2.49 23.99
C ARG A 102 -21.68 -1.43 23.67
N ILE A 103 -22.14 -0.19 23.60
CA ILE A 103 -21.27 0.99 23.48
C ILE A 103 -21.04 1.52 24.91
N ASP A 104 -19.82 1.40 25.43
CA ASP A 104 -19.47 1.75 26.81
C ASP A 104 -19.11 3.21 26.97
N ALA A 105 -18.51 3.81 25.96
CA ALA A 105 -18.21 5.24 25.93
C ALA A 105 -18.39 5.78 24.51
N LEU A 106 -18.81 7.05 24.45
CA LEU A 106 -19.04 7.79 23.22
C LEU A 106 -18.42 9.17 23.35
N ASP A 107 -17.61 9.55 22.39
CA ASP A 107 -16.94 10.84 22.31
C ASP A 107 -16.70 11.23 20.86
N THR A 108 -16.07 12.38 20.65
CA THR A 108 -15.56 12.80 19.35
C THR A 108 -14.05 13.01 19.42
N VAL A 109 -13.43 13.20 18.26
CA VAL A 109 -11.98 13.45 18.14
C VAL A 109 -11.66 14.84 18.66
N GLU A 110 -10.79 14.90 19.66
CA GLU A 110 -10.26 16.15 20.20
C GLU A 110 -9.00 16.56 19.43
N VAL A 111 -9.02 17.76 18.91
CA VAL A 111 -7.86 18.34 18.20
C VAL A 111 -7.10 19.23 19.16
N SER A 112 -5.82 18.94 19.38
CA SER A 112 -4.98 19.75 20.27
C SER A 112 -4.64 21.10 19.63
N GLU A 113 -4.56 22.15 20.45
CA GLU A 113 -4.10 23.48 20.00
C GLU A 113 -2.70 23.40 19.37
N THR A 114 -1.81 22.61 19.95
CA THR A 114 -0.46 22.39 19.40
C THR A 114 -0.48 21.86 17.97
N LEU A 115 -1.37 20.89 17.67
CA LEU A 115 -1.51 20.39 16.31
C LEU A 115 -2.02 21.47 15.35
N LEU A 116 -2.96 22.31 15.79
CA LEU A 116 -3.49 23.40 14.98
C LEU A 116 -2.43 24.44 14.65
N ASP A 117 -1.56 24.77 15.61
CA ASP A 117 -0.43 25.69 15.42
C ASP A 117 0.63 25.14 14.44
N GLU A 118 0.83 23.84 14.43
CA GLU A 118 1.81 23.17 13.57
C GLU A 118 1.29 22.93 12.14
N LEU A 119 -0.03 22.84 11.94
CA LEU A 119 -0.60 22.69 10.61
C LEU A 119 -0.60 24.03 9.87
N PRO A 120 -0.08 24.09 8.62
CA PRO A 120 -0.03 25.32 7.83
C PRO A 120 -1.41 25.68 7.28
N LEU A 121 -2.40 25.83 8.16
CA LEU A 121 -3.77 26.18 7.81
C LEU A 121 -3.96 27.69 7.96
N THR A 122 -4.58 28.30 6.96
CA THR A 122 -4.91 29.75 6.96
C THR A 122 -6.28 30.05 7.58
N MET A 123 -6.99 29.04 8.05
CA MET A 123 -8.35 29.13 8.60
C MET A 123 -8.45 28.31 9.87
N ASP A 124 -9.39 28.70 10.74
CA ASP A 124 -9.75 27.91 11.91
C ASP A 124 -10.18 26.49 11.47
N PHE A 125 -9.50 25.49 12.01
CA PHE A 125 -9.80 24.10 11.67
C PHE A 125 -11.06 23.63 12.39
N MET A 126 -11.96 23.03 11.62
CA MET A 126 -13.09 22.25 12.11
C MET A 126 -13.30 21.04 11.20
N PHE A 127 -13.66 19.89 11.76
CA PHE A 127 -14.07 18.77 10.94
C PHE A 127 -15.29 19.12 10.07
N SER A 128 -15.27 18.72 8.82
CA SER A 128 -16.44 18.82 7.91
C SER A 128 -17.64 18.05 8.49
N ARG A 129 -17.39 16.93 9.14
CA ARG A 129 -18.34 16.14 9.95
C ARG A 129 -17.56 15.65 11.17
N LEU A 130 -18.11 15.84 12.36
CA LEU A 130 -17.47 15.37 13.59
C LEU A 130 -17.35 13.83 13.56
N PRO A 131 -16.15 13.27 13.69
CA PRO A 131 -15.98 11.83 13.77
C PRO A 131 -16.55 11.28 15.08
N ILE A 132 -17.11 10.08 15.03
CA ILE A 132 -17.44 9.30 16.23
C ILE A 132 -16.18 8.62 16.73
N ARG A 133 -15.97 8.61 18.02
CA ARG A 133 -15.02 7.82 18.77
C ARG A 133 -15.79 7.02 19.83
N ALA A 134 -15.93 5.71 19.63
CA ALA A 134 -16.75 4.86 20.47
C ALA A 134 -15.95 3.67 21.00
N ARG A 135 -16.09 3.37 22.30
CA ARG A 135 -15.56 2.15 22.93
C ARG A 135 -16.65 1.10 22.93
N ILE A 136 -16.38 -0.05 22.34
CA ILE A 136 -17.33 -1.13 22.14
C ILE A 136 -16.78 -2.38 22.84
N ASP A 137 -17.57 -2.96 23.73
CA ASP A 137 -17.26 -4.25 24.35
C ASP A 137 -17.57 -5.38 23.35
N ALA A 138 -16.54 -5.84 22.65
CA ALA A 138 -16.65 -6.93 21.66
C ALA A 138 -16.63 -8.33 22.30
N GLY A 139 -16.62 -8.40 23.63
CA GLY A 139 -16.69 -9.67 24.37
C GLY A 139 -15.42 -10.52 24.31
N ASP A 140 -15.59 -11.82 24.52
CA ASP A 140 -14.50 -12.76 24.69
C ASP A 140 -13.56 -12.83 23.50
N GLY A 141 -12.31 -12.44 23.74
CA GLY A 141 -11.18 -12.61 22.82
C GLY A 141 -10.66 -11.33 22.17
N LEU A 142 -11.47 -10.30 21.94
CA LEU A 142 -11.02 -8.97 21.48
C LEU A 142 -11.07 -7.92 22.57
N GLY A 143 -11.96 -8.10 23.58
CA GLY A 143 -12.16 -7.16 24.66
C GLY A 143 -12.79 -5.83 24.17
N GLU A 144 -12.35 -4.73 24.75
CA GLU A 144 -12.77 -3.39 24.35
C GLU A 144 -12.06 -2.97 23.05
N VAL A 145 -12.87 -2.65 22.05
CA VAL A 145 -12.41 -2.14 20.75
C VAL A 145 -12.78 -0.67 20.61
N LEU A 146 -11.80 0.16 20.26
CA LEU A 146 -12.01 1.57 19.96
C LEU A 146 -12.36 1.75 18.49
N VAL A 147 -13.56 2.22 18.19
CA VAL A 147 -14.08 2.36 16.83
C VAL A 147 -14.25 3.83 16.47
N TYR A 148 -13.58 4.26 15.41
CA TYR A 148 -13.78 5.56 14.79
C TYR A 148 -14.68 5.43 13.57
N VAL A 149 -15.73 6.27 13.48
CA VAL A 149 -16.52 6.44 12.26
C VAL A 149 -16.29 7.83 11.71
N THR A 150 -15.85 7.90 10.47
CA THR A 150 -15.45 9.17 9.86
C THR A 150 -16.05 9.36 8.47
N HIS A 151 -16.15 10.62 8.05
CA HIS A 151 -16.47 11.01 6.69
C HIS A 151 -15.68 12.28 6.36
N LEU A 152 -14.54 12.13 5.70
CA LEU A 152 -13.64 13.24 5.40
C LEU A 152 -14.22 14.18 4.33
N LYS A 153 -13.65 15.38 4.23
CA LYS A 153 -14.03 16.38 3.23
C LYS A 153 -13.99 15.81 1.81
N SER A 154 -15.08 15.94 1.09
CA SER A 154 -15.18 15.50 -0.30
C SER A 154 -14.17 16.20 -1.22
N LYS A 155 -13.87 15.58 -2.39
CA LYS A 155 -13.02 16.18 -3.44
C LYS A 155 -13.67 17.37 -4.15
N ARG A 156 -14.96 17.63 -3.92
CA ARG A 156 -15.65 18.78 -4.52
C ARG A 156 -14.94 20.07 -4.11
N PRO A 157 -14.60 20.96 -5.05
CA PRO A 157 -13.96 22.22 -4.75
C PRO A 157 -14.86 23.05 -3.84
N LYS A 158 -14.26 23.68 -2.82
CA LYS A 158 -14.96 24.67 -2.02
C LYS A 158 -15.06 25.94 -2.86
N LEU A 159 -16.28 26.34 -3.19
CA LEU A 159 -16.57 27.59 -3.86
C LEU A 159 -17.34 28.48 -2.89
N ASP A 160 -16.97 29.74 -2.86
CA ASP A 160 -17.79 30.75 -2.22
C ASP A 160 -18.82 31.24 -3.24
N ASP A 161 -20.07 31.43 -2.79
CA ASP A 161 -21.12 32.00 -3.64
C ASP A 161 -20.73 33.40 -4.09
N LEU A 162 -20.86 33.63 -5.38
CA LEU A 162 -20.59 34.93 -5.98
C LEU A 162 -21.71 35.35 -6.90
N GLU A 163 -22.19 36.53 -6.60
CA GLU A 163 -23.01 37.29 -7.51
C GLU A 163 -22.11 38.20 -8.36
N TYR A 164 -22.24 38.08 -9.66
CA TYR A 164 -21.65 39.04 -10.58
C TYR A 164 -22.69 40.08 -10.93
N SER A 165 -22.29 41.36 -10.95
CA SER A 165 -23.14 42.38 -11.52
C SER A 165 -23.37 42.14 -13.02
N ASP A 166 -24.53 42.55 -13.54
CA ASP A 166 -24.98 42.24 -14.89
C ASP A 166 -24.02 42.76 -16.00
N ASP A 167 -23.23 43.79 -15.71
CA ASP A 167 -22.29 44.43 -16.61
C ASP A 167 -20.96 43.66 -16.75
N VAL A 168 -20.69 42.65 -15.95
CA VAL A 168 -19.45 41.84 -16.03
C VAL A 168 -19.53 40.91 -17.24
N ASP A 169 -18.51 41.01 -18.13
CA ASP A 169 -18.39 40.15 -19.30
C ASP A 169 -18.32 38.66 -18.98
N TRP A 170 -18.96 37.85 -19.79
CA TRP A 170 -19.01 36.38 -19.59
C TRP A 170 -17.63 35.72 -19.64
N ALA A 171 -16.69 36.22 -20.43
CA ALA A 171 -15.33 35.69 -20.47
C ALA A 171 -14.60 35.93 -19.13
N LEU A 172 -14.82 37.11 -18.52
CA LEU A 172 -14.29 37.42 -17.19
C LEU A 172 -14.94 36.56 -16.10
N ARG A 173 -16.28 36.39 -16.12
CA ARG A 173 -16.98 35.45 -15.21
C ARG A 173 -16.45 34.04 -15.34
N GLY A 174 -16.25 33.55 -16.57
CA GLY A 174 -15.70 32.23 -16.85
C GLY A 174 -14.26 32.06 -16.34
N SER A 175 -13.41 33.05 -16.60
CA SER A 175 -12.02 33.05 -16.12
C SER A 175 -11.94 33.04 -14.58
N ASP A 176 -12.70 33.90 -13.91
CA ASP A 176 -12.74 33.96 -12.44
C ASP A 176 -13.28 32.64 -11.86
N THR A 177 -14.34 32.08 -12.44
CA THR A 177 -14.90 30.79 -12.02
C THR A 177 -13.84 29.68 -12.09
N LEU A 178 -13.07 29.60 -13.19
CA LEU A 178 -12.00 28.59 -13.32
C LEU A 178 -10.88 28.78 -12.29
N GLN A 179 -10.49 30.02 -12.01
CA GLN A 179 -9.49 30.34 -10.98
C GLN A 179 -9.98 29.93 -9.58
N ARG A 180 -11.27 30.16 -9.27
CA ARG A 180 -11.89 29.76 -8.00
C ARG A 180 -11.98 28.25 -7.87
N LEU A 181 -12.40 27.55 -8.94
CA LEU A 181 -12.41 26.09 -8.97
C LEU A 181 -11.02 25.53 -8.67
N SER A 182 -9.98 26.11 -9.27
CA SER A 182 -8.58 25.71 -9.03
C SER A 182 -8.21 25.86 -7.55
N ARG A 183 -8.47 27.04 -6.96
CA ARG A 183 -8.23 27.29 -5.51
C ARG A 183 -9.08 26.37 -4.62
N GLY A 184 -10.35 26.18 -4.97
CA GLY A 184 -11.29 25.33 -4.24
C GLY A 184 -10.88 23.86 -4.18
N HIS A 185 -10.26 23.33 -5.24
CA HIS A 185 -9.69 21.98 -5.23
C HIS A 185 -8.56 21.84 -4.21
N VAL A 186 -7.64 22.81 -4.18
CA VAL A 186 -6.54 22.82 -3.20
C VAL A 186 -7.07 22.99 -1.77
N ALA A 187 -8.02 23.90 -1.56
CA ALA A 187 -8.64 24.09 -0.24
C ALA A 187 -9.32 22.79 0.27
N SER A 188 -10.01 22.07 -0.61
CA SER A 188 -10.63 20.77 -0.25
C SER A 188 -9.60 19.69 0.06
N LEU A 189 -8.45 19.68 -0.60
CA LEU A 189 -7.35 18.77 -0.30
C LEU A 189 -6.71 19.10 1.06
N LEU A 190 -6.43 20.36 1.34
CA LEU A 190 -5.86 20.81 2.62
C LEU A 190 -6.79 20.48 3.79
N GLN A 191 -8.09 20.73 3.65
CA GLN A 191 -9.09 20.39 4.66
C GLN A 191 -9.10 18.89 4.94
N ARG A 192 -9.14 18.06 3.91
CA ARG A 192 -9.14 16.59 4.04
C ARG A 192 -7.84 16.05 4.64
N GLY A 193 -6.70 16.64 4.27
CA GLY A 193 -5.40 16.32 4.86
C GLY A 193 -5.35 16.64 6.35
N ALA A 194 -5.85 17.82 6.75
CA ALA A 194 -5.91 18.22 8.15
C ALA A 194 -6.83 17.31 8.97
N GLU A 195 -8.01 16.95 8.44
CA GLU A 195 -8.93 15.99 9.08
C GLU A 195 -8.27 14.62 9.29
N ALA A 196 -7.55 14.13 8.28
CA ALA A 196 -6.81 12.86 8.35
C ALA A 196 -5.71 12.93 9.43
N THR A 197 -4.95 14.02 9.48
CA THR A 197 -3.89 14.23 10.48
C THR A 197 -4.47 14.32 11.89
N ALA A 198 -5.56 15.04 12.10
CA ALA A 198 -6.22 15.14 13.40
C ALA A 198 -6.73 13.78 13.91
N LEU A 199 -7.32 12.95 13.01
CA LEU A 199 -7.71 11.58 13.33
C LEU A 199 -6.51 10.72 13.73
N TYR A 200 -5.41 10.80 12.96
CA TYR A 200 -4.21 10.04 13.29
C TYR A 200 -3.61 10.43 14.63
N HIS A 201 -3.57 11.72 14.95
CA HIS A 201 -3.06 12.20 16.23
C HIS A 201 -3.90 11.69 17.42
N ASP A 202 -5.23 11.65 17.28
CA ASP A 202 -6.11 11.09 18.32
C ASP A 202 -5.89 9.59 18.49
N VAL A 203 -5.81 8.83 17.39
CA VAL A 203 -5.47 7.40 17.41
C VAL A 203 -4.09 7.17 18.03
N SER A 204 -3.08 7.97 17.66
CA SER A 204 -1.72 7.83 18.18
C SER A 204 -1.67 8.05 19.69
N ARG A 205 -2.41 9.03 20.24
CA ARG A 205 -2.53 9.25 21.69
C ARG A 205 -3.13 8.04 22.42
N GLU A 206 -4.16 7.41 21.85
CA GLU A 206 -4.72 6.19 22.44
C GLU A 206 -3.69 5.05 22.45
N LEU A 207 -2.91 4.92 21.39
CA LEU A 207 -1.86 3.90 21.30
C LEU A 207 -0.65 4.20 22.18
N GLU A 208 -0.40 5.47 22.53
CA GLU A 208 0.59 5.85 23.56
C GLU A 208 0.22 5.33 24.94
N PHE A 209 -1.09 5.30 25.30
CA PHE A 209 -1.54 4.69 26.55
C PHE A 209 -1.48 3.17 26.53
N SER A 210 -1.77 2.55 25.39
CA SER A 210 -1.71 1.09 25.21
C SER A 210 -1.53 0.71 23.75
N VAL A 211 -0.34 0.28 23.38
CA VAL A 211 -0.03 -0.19 22.02
C VAL A 211 -0.80 -1.47 21.64
N SER A 212 -1.33 -2.19 22.63
CA SER A 212 -2.19 -3.35 22.43
C SER A 212 -3.67 -3.01 22.32
N GLN A 213 -4.07 -1.72 22.36
CA GLN A 213 -5.45 -1.31 22.17
C GLN A 213 -5.94 -1.66 20.77
N PRO A 214 -6.98 -2.49 20.62
CA PRO A 214 -7.63 -2.70 19.33
C PRO A 214 -8.32 -1.41 18.87
N VAL A 215 -7.85 -0.86 17.75
CA VAL A 215 -8.44 0.32 17.12
C VAL A 215 -8.91 -0.04 15.72
N VAL A 216 -10.12 0.41 15.38
CA VAL A 216 -10.71 0.34 14.04
C VAL A 216 -11.12 1.74 13.61
N LEU A 217 -10.65 2.21 12.47
CA LEU A 217 -11.10 3.44 11.83
C LEU A 217 -11.80 3.08 10.53
N LEU A 218 -13.05 3.46 10.38
CA LEU A 218 -13.86 3.13 9.21
C LEU A 218 -14.65 4.33 8.69
N GLY A 219 -14.90 4.36 7.41
CA GLY A 219 -15.72 5.39 6.78
C GLY A 219 -15.37 5.69 5.34
N ASP A 220 -16.05 6.70 4.83
CA ASP A 220 -15.74 7.34 3.54
C ASP A 220 -14.61 8.36 3.75
N LEU A 221 -13.41 7.98 3.33
CA LEU A 221 -12.21 8.82 3.43
C LEU A 221 -12.05 9.79 2.24
N ASN A 222 -12.94 9.70 1.27
CA ASN A 222 -13.01 10.60 0.11
C ASN A 222 -11.70 10.75 -0.68
N ASP A 223 -10.79 9.75 -0.60
CA ASP A 223 -9.55 9.78 -1.37
C ASP A 223 -9.02 8.38 -1.69
N ARG A 224 -8.12 8.32 -2.68
CA ARG A 224 -7.50 7.07 -3.18
C ARG A 224 -6.42 6.57 -2.23
N ALA A 225 -6.15 5.26 -2.27
CA ALA A 225 -5.21 4.59 -1.37
C ALA A 225 -3.78 5.20 -1.34
N ASN A 226 -3.35 5.81 -2.44
CA ASN A 226 -2.01 6.42 -2.58
C ASN A 226 -2.03 7.95 -2.37
N SER A 227 -3.11 8.52 -1.87
CA SER A 227 -3.21 9.96 -1.63
C SER A 227 -2.54 10.37 -0.32
N ILE A 228 -2.18 11.65 -0.22
CA ILE A 228 -1.58 12.23 0.98
C ILE A 228 -2.46 12.06 2.22
N PRO A 229 -3.79 12.31 2.19
CA PRO A 229 -4.64 12.10 3.36
C PRO A 229 -4.65 10.65 3.85
N ILE A 230 -4.67 9.67 2.95
CA ILE A 230 -4.62 8.24 3.32
C ILE A 230 -3.24 7.85 3.87
N ALA A 231 -2.16 8.39 3.29
CA ALA A 231 -0.82 8.20 3.82
C ALA A 231 -0.67 8.78 5.23
N ALA A 232 -1.22 9.98 5.48
CA ALA A 232 -1.21 10.62 6.80
C ALA A 232 -1.97 9.81 7.87
N LEU A 233 -3.04 9.10 7.50
CA LEU A 233 -3.74 8.19 8.42
C LEU A 233 -2.98 6.90 8.67
N LYS A 234 -2.40 6.30 7.65
CA LYS A 234 -1.74 4.99 7.74
C LYS A 234 -0.35 5.07 8.35
N MET A 235 0.36 6.21 8.18
CA MET A 235 1.74 6.45 8.60
C MET A 235 2.68 5.29 8.27
N GLN A 236 2.59 4.77 7.05
CA GLN A 236 3.39 3.62 6.59
C GLN A 236 4.72 4.05 5.95
N ASP A 237 5.06 5.33 6.02
CA ASP A 237 6.33 5.85 5.51
C ASP A 237 7.54 5.24 6.21
N ASN A 238 8.62 5.10 5.46
CA ASN A 238 9.88 4.65 6.02
C ASN A 238 10.53 5.77 6.84
N ILE A 239 10.81 5.49 8.10
CA ILE A 239 11.49 6.40 9.02
C ILE A 239 12.96 5.99 9.06
N TYR A 240 13.85 6.92 8.69
CA TYR A 240 15.30 6.67 8.62
C TYR A 240 16.06 7.34 9.77
N GLU A 241 15.41 8.28 10.46
CA GLU A 241 16.00 9.07 11.53
C GLU A 241 14.93 9.46 12.56
N ILE A 242 15.29 9.44 13.83
CA ILE A 242 14.48 9.94 14.94
C ILE A 242 15.35 10.87 15.78
N GLY A 243 14.97 12.16 15.88
CA GLY A 243 15.69 13.13 16.70
C GLY A 243 17.16 13.31 16.33
N GLY A 244 17.52 13.24 15.05
CA GLY A 244 18.90 13.32 14.57
C GLY A 244 19.68 11.99 14.65
N ILE A 245 19.07 10.92 15.18
CA ILE A 245 19.71 9.60 15.32
C ILE A 245 19.25 8.71 14.16
N LYS A 246 20.19 8.24 13.38
CA LYS A 246 19.91 7.38 12.21
C LYS A 246 19.39 6.01 12.63
N GLN A 247 18.60 5.38 11.76
CA GLN A 247 18.01 4.06 12.00
C GLN A 247 19.04 2.98 12.39
N THR A 248 20.26 3.07 11.86
CA THR A 248 21.38 2.17 12.18
C THR A 248 21.89 2.28 13.62
N GLU A 249 21.56 3.37 14.29
CA GLU A 249 21.99 3.68 15.67
C GLU A 249 20.85 3.50 16.68
N TRP A 250 19.67 3.07 16.23
CA TRP A 250 18.53 2.90 17.11
C TRP A 250 18.73 1.69 18.04
N PRO A 251 18.29 1.80 19.29
CA PRO A 251 18.26 0.64 20.19
C PRO A 251 17.42 -0.50 19.61
N PRO A 252 17.74 -1.76 19.96
CA PRO A 252 16.92 -2.91 19.58
C PRO A 252 15.44 -2.69 19.94
N GLY A 253 14.55 -3.05 19.02
CA GLY A 253 13.09 -2.94 19.23
C GLY A 253 12.47 -1.61 18.78
N VAL A 254 13.21 -0.51 18.66
CA VAL A 254 12.66 0.80 18.24
C VAL A 254 11.96 0.70 16.88
N LYS A 255 12.57 0.04 15.91
CA LYS A 255 11.98 -0.14 14.58
C LYS A 255 10.68 -0.95 14.63
N ALA A 256 10.64 -1.99 15.45
CA ALA A 256 9.44 -2.79 15.65
C ALA A 256 8.34 -1.96 16.33
N GLY A 257 8.69 -1.19 17.37
CA GLY A 257 7.76 -0.33 18.09
C GLY A 257 7.10 0.76 17.24
N LEU A 258 7.72 1.20 16.13
CA LEU A 258 7.08 2.14 15.22
C LEU A 258 5.81 1.57 14.55
N TYR A 259 5.73 0.25 14.38
CA TYR A 259 4.54 -0.38 13.80
C TYR A 259 3.34 -0.33 14.75
N ASP A 260 3.56 -0.19 16.05
CA ASP A 260 2.49 -0.11 17.06
C ASP A 260 1.65 1.15 16.91
N TYR A 261 2.20 2.20 16.30
CA TYR A 261 1.51 3.47 16.04
C TYR A 261 0.95 3.59 14.61
N ARG A 262 0.99 2.53 13.81
CA ARG A 262 0.54 2.54 12.41
C ARG A 262 -0.84 1.92 12.26
N LEU A 263 -1.61 2.45 11.30
CA LEU A 263 -2.84 1.83 10.86
C LEU A 263 -2.61 1.01 9.58
N ALA A 264 -3.08 -0.23 9.59
CA ALA A 264 -3.04 -1.11 8.45
C ALA A 264 -4.41 -1.14 7.74
N ASP A 265 -4.39 -1.13 6.41
CA ASP A 265 -5.60 -1.33 5.61
C ASP A 265 -6.00 -2.81 5.66
N THR A 266 -7.25 -3.08 6.00
CA THR A 266 -7.76 -4.44 6.12
C THR A 266 -7.77 -5.19 4.79
N PHE A 267 -7.86 -4.50 3.67
CA PHE A 267 -7.68 -5.10 2.35
C PHE A 267 -6.27 -5.74 2.21
N ASP A 268 -5.24 -5.06 2.72
CA ASP A 268 -3.86 -5.53 2.68
C ASP A 268 -3.57 -6.65 3.68
N LEU A 269 -4.48 -6.91 4.63
CA LEU A 269 -4.33 -7.93 5.66
C LEU A 269 -5.11 -9.21 5.36
N ALA A 270 -6.25 -9.12 4.67
CA ALA A 270 -7.08 -10.28 4.37
C ALA A 270 -6.37 -11.25 3.42
N GLU A 271 -6.45 -12.54 3.73
CA GLU A 271 -5.81 -13.59 2.93
C GLU A 271 -6.32 -13.60 1.48
N GLY A 272 -5.41 -13.70 0.52
CA GLY A 272 -5.71 -13.77 -0.91
C GLY A 272 -6.18 -12.46 -1.56
N MET A 273 -6.43 -11.40 -0.80
CA MET A 273 -6.92 -10.15 -1.38
C MET A 273 -5.82 -9.33 -2.07
N ARG A 274 -4.57 -9.41 -1.60
CA ARG A 274 -3.43 -8.73 -2.23
C ARG A 274 -3.15 -9.16 -3.66
N GLN A 275 -3.57 -10.36 -4.03
CA GLN A 275 -3.41 -10.91 -5.37
C GLN A 275 -4.53 -10.50 -6.32
N GLN A 276 -5.54 -9.83 -5.81
CA GLN A 276 -6.70 -9.39 -6.58
C GLN A 276 -6.67 -7.87 -6.78
N ALA A 277 -7.21 -7.42 -7.91
CA ALA A 277 -7.49 -6.01 -8.07
C ALA A 277 -8.45 -5.55 -6.97
N ARG A 278 -8.11 -4.47 -6.26
CA ARG A 278 -8.97 -3.94 -5.19
C ARG A 278 -10.33 -3.57 -5.76
N PRO A 279 -11.43 -4.12 -5.22
CA PRO A 279 -12.77 -3.75 -5.68
C PRO A 279 -13.03 -2.26 -5.42
N PHE A 280 -13.62 -1.59 -6.40
CA PHE A 280 -14.03 -0.20 -6.25
C PHE A 280 -15.22 -0.07 -5.30
N THR A 281 -15.30 1.07 -4.60
CA THR A 281 -16.40 1.39 -3.70
C THR A 281 -17.28 2.53 -4.22
N HIS A 282 -16.85 3.23 -5.25
CA HIS A 282 -17.60 4.33 -5.87
C HIS A 282 -17.27 4.39 -7.36
N ILE A 283 -18.22 4.84 -8.20
CA ILE A 283 -17.99 5.09 -9.63
C ILE A 283 -18.17 6.59 -9.91
N TYR A 284 -17.18 7.19 -10.53
CA TYR A 284 -17.25 8.58 -10.99
C TYR A 284 -16.85 8.68 -12.46
N ARG A 285 -17.72 9.19 -13.32
CA ARG A 285 -17.51 9.33 -14.77
C ARG A 285 -17.09 8.02 -15.46
N GLY A 286 -17.64 6.89 -15.02
CA GLY A 286 -17.35 5.56 -15.55
C GLY A 286 -16.07 4.91 -15.00
N GLU A 287 -15.33 5.59 -14.14
CA GLU A 287 -14.14 5.04 -13.47
C GLU A 287 -14.46 4.63 -12.04
N GLY A 288 -14.05 3.43 -11.66
CA GLY A 288 -14.18 2.93 -10.30
C GLY A 288 -13.05 3.45 -9.38
N ASP A 289 -13.43 4.04 -8.25
CA ASP A 289 -12.52 4.50 -7.20
C ASP A 289 -12.77 3.77 -5.88
N VAL A 290 -11.76 3.68 -5.03
CA VAL A 290 -11.89 3.24 -3.64
C VAL A 290 -11.90 4.46 -2.76
N LEU A 291 -13.01 4.73 -2.07
CA LEU A 291 -13.18 5.87 -1.16
C LEU A 291 -13.50 5.42 0.27
N ASP A 292 -14.03 4.20 0.42
CA ASP A 292 -14.47 3.63 1.70
C ASP A 292 -13.44 2.64 2.22
N TYR A 293 -13.02 2.81 3.48
CA TYR A 293 -11.93 2.07 4.09
C TYR A 293 -12.31 1.55 5.47
N ILE A 294 -11.64 0.47 5.87
CA ILE A 294 -11.56 0.01 7.25
C ILE A 294 -10.07 -0.20 7.55
N LEU A 295 -9.54 0.61 8.46
CA LEU A 295 -8.15 0.59 8.90
C LEU A 295 -8.09 0.05 10.33
N VAL A 296 -7.02 -0.67 10.69
CA VAL A 296 -6.87 -1.29 12.01
C VAL A 296 -5.49 -1.03 12.61
N SER A 297 -5.42 -0.95 13.95
CA SER A 297 -4.14 -0.87 14.67
C SER A 297 -3.36 -2.18 14.60
N ASN A 298 -2.09 -2.11 15.02
CA ASN A 298 -1.19 -3.27 15.07
C ASN A 298 -1.70 -4.39 16.00
N ALA A 299 -2.55 -4.07 16.97
CA ALA A 299 -3.23 -5.04 17.82
C ALA A 299 -4.18 -5.98 17.06
N LEU A 300 -4.66 -5.59 15.88
CA LEU A 300 -5.54 -6.38 15.01
C LEU A 300 -4.86 -6.84 13.71
N ASN A 301 -3.57 -6.59 13.57
CA ASN A 301 -2.77 -6.95 12.40
C ASN A 301 -2.12 -8.33 12.61
N GLN A 302 -2.57 -9.35 11.89
CA GLN A 302 -2.04 -10.72 12.01
C GLN A 302 -0.55 -10.87 11.70
N LYS A 303 0.10 -9.87 11.10
CA LYS A 303 1.55 -9.85 10.90
C LYS A 303 2.30 -9.51 12.18
N ASN A 304 1.63 -8.92 13.16
CA ASN A 304 2.13 -8.78 14.51
C ASN A 304 1.94 -10.09 15.26
N HIS A 305 3.03 -10.64 15.82
CA HIS A 305 3.00 -11.88 16.59
C HIS A 305 2.04 -11.80 17.79
N ASP A 306 2.00 -10.64 18.44
CA ASP A 306 1.25 -10.40 19.68
C ASP A 306 -0.14 -9.80 19.42
N SER A 307 -0.62 -9.84 18.17
CA SER A 307 -1.94 -9.33 17.83
C SER A 307 -3.06 -10.12 18.51
N LEU A 308 -4.05 -9.40 19.03
CA LEU A 308 -5.25 -9.95 19.67
C LEU A 308 -6.26 -10.48 18.65
N GLY A 309 -6.18 -9.98 17.43
CA GLY A 309 -7.09 -10.37 16.35
C GLY A 309 -6.41 -10.50 15.01
N LYS A 310 -7.12 -11.05 14.05
CA LYS A 310 -6.73 -11.16 12.65
C LYS A 310 -7.88 -10.77 11.75
N VAL A 311 -7.56 -10.17 10.60
CA VAL A 311 -8.52 -9.95 9.52
C VAL A 311 -8.72 -11.26 8.77
N ALA A 312 -9.86 -11.90 9.00
CA ALA A 312 -10.18 -13.21 8.45
C ALA A 312 -10.86 -13.13 7.08
N ASP A 313 -11.63 -12.06 6.83
CA ASP A 313 -12.35 -11.88 5.57
C ASP A 313 -12.50 -10.38 5.26
N TYR A 314 -12.51 -10.04 3.97
CA TYR A 314 -12.75 -8.69 3.44
C TYR A 314 -13.68 -8.77 2.22
N LYS A 315 -14.78 -8.04 2.23
CA LYS A 315 -15.75 -8.02 1.14
C LYS A 315 -16.19 -6.62 0.79
N VAL A 316 -16.42 -6.38 -0.49
CA VAL A 316 -17.04 -5.17 -1.02
C VAL A 316 -18.34 -5.53 -1.75
N TYR A 317 -19.43 -4.93 -1.34
CA TYR A 317 -20.75 -5.11 -1.93
C TYR A 317 -21.04 -3.96 -2.87
N ASN A 318 -20.59 -4.06 -4.11
CA ASN A 318 -20.68 -3.03 -5.15
C ASN A 318 -21.60 -3.38 -6.33
N ALA A 319 -22.35 -4.49 -6.26
CA ALA A 319 -23.21 -4.95 -7.35
C ALA A 319 -24.33 -3.96 -7.75
N HIS A 320 -24.70 -3.04 -6.85
CA HIS A 320 -25.72 -2.02 -7.12
C HIS A 320 -25.15 -0.77 -7.81
N LEU A 321 -23.82 -0.60 -7.87
CA LEU A 321 -23.19 0.53 -8.54
C LEU A 321 -23.30 0.37 -10.05
N GLN A 322 -23.72 1.41 -10.72
CA GLN A 322 -23.86 1.43 -12.17
C GLN A 322 -22.76 2.29 -12.80
N SER A 323 -22.32 1.88 -13.98
CA SER A 323 -21.20 2.52 -14.67
C SER A 323 -21.50 3.92 -15.22
N ASP A 324 -22.76 4.28 -15.38
CA ASP A 324 -23.19 5.57 -15.92
C ASP A 324 -23.30 6.71 -14.88
N GLY A 325 -23.10 6.40 -13.61
CA GLY A 325 -23.10 7.38 -12.52
C GLY A 325 -24.42 8.11 -12.31
N VAL A 326 -25.50 7.67 -12.93
CA VAL A 326 -26.84 8.21 -12.70
C VAL A 326 -27.31 7.72 -11.35
N GLY A 327 -27.28 8.62 -10.37
CA GLY A 327 -27.61 8.34 -8.98
C GLY A 327 -28.99 7.71 -8.83
N ASN A 328 -29.02 6.45 -8.51
CA ASN A 328 -30.24 5.81 -8.04
C ASN A 328 -30.43 6.19 -6.57
N HIS A 329 -31.14 7.29 -6.30
CA HIS A 329 -31.40 7.77 -4.93
C HIS A 329 -32.04 6.72 -4.01
N LYS A 330 -32.65 5.66 -4.57
CA LYS A 330 -33.20 4.55 -3.78
C LYS A 330 -32.13 3.62 -3.19
N GLN A 331 -30.93 3.67 -3.71
CA GLN A 331 -29.76 2.91 -3.26
C GLN A 331 -28.65 3.87 -2.78
N SER A 332 -27.43 3.41 -2.71
CA SER A 332 -26.26 4.27 -2.49
C SER A 332 -25.41 4.37 -3.75
N ASP A 333 -24.68 5.47 -3.92
CA ASP A 333 -23.63 5.61 -4.91
C ASP A 333 -22.27 5.10 -4.36
N HIS A 334 -22.25 4.59 -3.12
CA HIS A 334 -21.12 3.89 -2.51
C HIS A 334 -21.41 2.42 -2.25
N ALA A 335 -20.41 1.58 -2.43
CA ALA A 335 -20.41 0.19 -1.98
C ALA A 335 -20.20 0.10 -0.47
N GLN A 336 -20.71 -0.98 0.12
CA GLN A 336 -20.43 -1.31 1.50
C GLN A 336 -19.15 -2.15 1.57
N VAL A 337 -18.25 -1.80 2.50
CA VAL A 337 -17.07 -2.59 2.83
C VAL A 337 -17.32 -3.31 4.14
N VAL A 338 -17.06 -4.62 4.15
CA VAL A 338 -17.23 -5.48 5.33
C VAL A 338 -15.94 -6.21 5.63
N VAL A 339 -15.59 -6.27 6.92
CA VAL A 339 -14.42 -6.98 7.42
C VAL A 339 -14.83 -7.88 8.57
N ASP A 340 -14.34 -9.12 8.56
CA ASP A 340 -14.46 -10.03 9.71
C ASP A 340 -13.13 -10.06 10.48
N ILE A 341 -13.14 -9.60 11.72
CA ILE A 341 -12.01 -9.66 12.64
C ILE A 341 -12.27 -10.78 13.66
N GLN A 342 -11.44 -11.81 13.62
CA GLN A 342 -11.50 -12.94 14.53
C GLN A 342 -10.47 -12.82 15.64
N PRO A 343 -10.81 -13.18 16.88
CA PRO A 343 -9.86 -13.27 17.97
C PRO A 343 -8.72 -14.24 17.61
N ARG A 344 -7.53 -13.89 17.98
CA ARG A 344 -6.37 -14.77 17.86
C ARG A 344 -6.04 -15.35 19.23
N LYS A 345 -6.04 -16.66 19.34
CA LYS A 345 -5.56 -17.30 20.58
C LYS A 345 -4.09 -16.95 20.75
N PRO A 346 -3.65 -16.47 21.92
CA PRO A 346 -2.24 -16.33 22.21
C PRO A 346 -1.57 -17.69 21.93
N VAL A 347 -0.53 -17.68 21.12
CA VAL A 347 0.33 -18.86 21.00
C VAL A 347 0.94 -19.02 22.39
N ALA A 348 0.53 -20.06 23.11
CA ALA A 348 1.16 -20.37 24.39
C ALA A 348 2.66 -20.52 24.14
N ASN A 349 3.44 -19.58 24.66
CA ASN A 349 4.89 -19.76 24.71
C ASN A 349 5.15 -21.10 25.40
N PRO A 350 5.85 -22.05 24.80
CA PRO A 350 6.34 -23.19 25.54
C PRO A 350 7.21 -22.62 26.69
N ASP A 351 6.86 -22.99 27.89
CA ASP A 351 7.42 -22.53 29.16
C ASP A 351 8.88 -22.09 29.06
N VAL A 352 9.11 -20.80 29.23
CA VAL A 352 10.43 -20.27 29.62
C VAL A 352 10.52 -20.37 31.15
N SER A 353 10.57 -21.58 31.65
CA SER A 353 11.06 -21.88 33.01
C SER A 353 12.33 -22.71 32.86
N GLY A 354 13.48 -22.04 32.88
CA GLY A 354 14.74 -22.77 32.96
C GLY A 354 15.92 -21.97 32.40
N ALA A 355 16.62 -21.31 33.32
CA ALA A 355 18.07 -21.10 33.37
C ALA A 355 18.80 -20.79 32.04
N SER A 356 19.43 -19.62 32.07
CA SER A 356 20.59 -19.24 31.28
C SER A 356 21.58 -20.42 31.10
N SER A 357 21.72 -20.87 29.85
CA SER A 357 22.95 -21.50 29.38
C SER A 357 23.16 -21.05 27.92
N GLU A 358 24.34 -20.48 27.70
CA GLU A 358 24.82 -20.13 26.36
C GLU A 358 24.71 -21.36 25.42
N PRO A 359 24.33 -21.21 24.14
CA PRO A 359 24.36 -22.33 23.22
C PRO A 359 25.83 -22.68 22.91
N VAL A 360 26.23 -23.85 23.37
CA VAL A 360 27.44 -24.52 22.90
C VAL A 360 27.18 -24.92 21.46
N LEU A 361 27.94 -24.34 20.53
CA LEU A 361 28.02 -24.77 19.14
C LEU A 361 28.60 -26.19 19.11
N THR A 362 27.79 -27.19 18.88
CA THR A 362 28.25 -28.55 18.54
C THR A 362 28.38 -28.66 17.03
N ASP A 363 29.58 -28.93 16.55
CA ASP A 363 29.93 -29.29 15.19
C ASP A 363 29.42 -30.72 14.86
N ASP A 364 28.11 -30.91 14.73
CA ASP A 364 27.57 -32.13 14.15
C ASP A 364 26.87 -31.82 12.83
N PRO A 365 27.26 -32.45 11.73
CA PRO A 365 26.62 -32.24 10.43
C PRO A 365 25.17 -32.79 10.44
N LEU A 366 24.23 -31.94 10.02
CA LEU A 366 22.84 -32.30 9.85
C LEU A 366 22.66 -33.46 8.85
N PRO A 367 21.74 -34.38 9.07
CA PRO A 367 21.58 -35.55 8.20
C PRO A 367 21.04 -35.15 6.82
N PHE A 368 21.71 -35.66 5.81
CA PHE A 368 21.40 -35.57 4.41
C PHE A 368 20.02 -36.20 4.10
N VAL A 369 19.10 -35.45 3.52
CA VAL A 369 17.82 -35.94 2.98
C VAL A 369 17.82 -35.82 1.47
N ALA A 370 17.43 -36.89 0.81
CA ALA A 370 17.61 -37.15 -0.62
C ALA A 370 16.72 -36.32 -1.57
N PRO A 371 17.15 -36.18 -2.83
CA PRO A 371 16.85 -35.11 -3.77
C PRO A 371 15.64 -35.31 -4.68
N VAL A 372 14.44 -35.59 -4.21
CA VAL A 372 13.25 -35.78 -5.07
C VAL A 372 12.40 -34.52 -5.22
N THR A 373 12.52 -33.57 -4.32
CA THR A 373 11.77 -32.30 -4.33
C THR A 373 12.45 -31.18 -5.13
N GLU A 374 13.73 -31.29 -5.37
CA GLU A 374 14.64 -30.28 -5.92
C GLU A 374 14.39 -29.93 -7.38
N SER A 375 14.20 -30.94 -8.22
CA SER A 375 13.97 -30.73 -9.66
C SER A 375 12.60 -30.06 -9.94
N ILE A 376 11.62 -30.30 -9.07
CA ILE A 376 10.24 -29.82 -9.23
C ILE A 376 10.16 -28.30 -9.04
N THR A 377 10.85 -27.75 -8.05
CA THR A 377 10.75 -26.31 -7.72
C THR A 377 11.48 -25.43 -8.74
N ARG A 378 12.68 -25.82 -9.14
CA ARG A 378 13.40 -25.12 -10.22
C ARG A 378 12.65 -25.25 -11.54
N GLN A 379 12.09 -26.42 -11.82
CA GLN A 379 11.29 -26.65 -13.02
C GLN A 379 10.03 -25.77 -12.99
N ALA A 380 9.33 -25.69 -11.87
CA ALA A 380 8.19 -24.80 -11.70
C ALA A 380 8.57 -23.32 -11.87
N PHE A 381 9.72 -22.90 -11.35
CA PHE A 381 10.24 -21.54 -11.57
C PHE A 381 10.55 -21.27 -13.05
N ILE A 382 11.20 -22.21 -13.73
CA ILE A 382 11.50 -22.08 -15.17
C ILE A 382 10.22 -22.05 -16.01
N GLU A 383 9.19 -22.79 -15.62
CA GLU A 383 7.87 -22.76 -16.28
C GLU A 383 7.19 -21.41 -16.08
N LEU A 384 7.19 -20.87 -14.86
CA LEU A 384 6.69 -19.51 -14.58
C LEU A 384 7.46 -18.43 -15.36
N ALA A 385 8.77 -18.62 -15.54
CA ALA A 385 9.61 -17.71 -16.30
C ALA A 385 9.41 -17.82 -17.84
N GLY A 386 8.70 -18.82 -18.32
CA GLY A 386 8.56 -19.10 -19.76
C GLY A 386 9.78 -19.77 -20.39
N GLY A 387 10.76 -20.21 -19.57
CA GLY A 387 11.95 -20.89 -20.03
C GLY A 387 13.27 -20.21 -19.60
N VAL A 388 14.39 -20.81 -20.01
CA VAL A 388 15.75 -20.29 -19.81
C VAL A 388 16.19 -19.53 -21.05
N TYR A 389 16.54 -18.24 -20.87
CA TYR A 389 17.03 -17.44 -21.98
C TYR A 389 18.39 -17.96 -22.49
N GLN A 390 18.44 -18.27 -23.77
CA GLN A 390 19.63 -18.79 -24.47
C GLN A 390 20.00 -17.84 -25.61
N SER A 391 21.29 -17.57 -25.77
CA SER A 391 21.80 -16.87 -26.95
C SER A 391 21.98 -17.82 -28.10
N HIS A 392 21.37 -17.54 -29.24
CA HIS A 392 21.58 -18.30 -30.47
C HIS A 392 22.68 -17.68 -31.33
N LYS A 393 23.39 -18.52 -32.08
CA LYS A 393 24.39 -18.04 -33.02
C LYS A 393 23.71 -17.16 -34.08
N GLY A 394 24.09 -15.88 -34.15
CA GLY A 394 23.43 -14.87 -34.98
C GLY A 394 22.33 -14.05 -34.29
N TYR A 395 22.07 -14.28 -33.02
CA TYR A 395 21.12 -13.51 -32.24
C TYR A 395 21.58 -12.06 -32.06
N LYS A 396 20.80 -11.10 -32.55
CA LYS A 396 21.23 -9.71 -32.66
C LYS A 396 20.59 -8.81 -31.62
N ASP A 397 19.46 -9.18 -31.04
CA ASP A 397 18.61 -8.25 -30.31
C ASP A 397 19.18 -7.83 -28.94
N TRP A 398 19.91 -8.74 -28.26
CA TRP A 398 20.50 -8.48 -26.95
C TRP A 398 22.01 -8.76 -26.90
N ASN A 399 22.67 -8.87 -28.06
CA ASN A 399 24.12 -9.01 -28.14
C ASN A 399 24.85 -7.69 -27.78
N SER A 400 26.19 -7.75 -27.77
CA SER A 400 27.05 -6.62 -27.37
C SER A 400 26.87 -5.35 -28.23
N GLN A 401 26.39 -5.50 -29.47
CA GLN A 401 26.16 -4.37 -30.36
C GLN A 401 24.75 -3.79 -30.22
N ASN A 402 23.73 -4.65 -30.09
CA ASN A 402 22.33 -4.26 -30.12
C ASN A 402 21.67 -4.14 -28.74
N LYS A 403 22.25 -4.73 -27.67
CA LYS A 403 21.71 -4.63 -26.31
C LYS A 403 21.46 -3.17 -25.87
N TRP A 404 22.29 -2.25 -26.34
CA TRP A 404 22.16 -0.84 -26.06
C TRP A 404 20.90 -0.25 -26.65
N SER A 405 20.64 -0.46 -27.92
CA SER A 405 19.45 0.04 -28.58
C SER A 405 18.20 -0.60 -28.01
N ASN A 406 18.17 -1.91 -27.85
CA ASN A 406 16.99 -2.63 -27.36
C ASN A 406 16.65 -2.32 -25.91
N PHE A 407 17.62 -2.21 -25.02
CA PHE A 407 17.40 -1.86 -23.63
C PHE A 407 16.91 -0.41 -23.47
N TRP A 408 17.58 0.54 -24.12
CA TRP A 408 17.20 1.95 -24.06
C TRP A 408 15.90 2.22 -24.81
N GLN A 409 15.62 1.49 -25.86
CA GLN A 409 14.40 1.62 -26.65
C GLN A 409 13.14 1.46 -25.80
N PHE A 410 13.13 0.55 -24.84
CA PHE A 410 12.00 0.43 -23.90
C PHE A 410 11.67 1.78 -23.25
N PHE A 411 12.64 2.45 -22.65
CA PHE A 411 12.39 3.68 -21.90
C PHE A 411 11.88 4.84 -22.79
N PHE A 412 12.34 4.90 -24.03
CA PHE A 412 11.98 5.98 -24.94
C PHE A 412 10.71 5.69 -25.74
N ASP A 413 10.55 4.49 -26.26
CA ASP A 413 9.39 4.12 -27.08
C ASP A 413 8.11 3.95 -26.25
N THR A 414 8.24 3.64 -24.96
CA THR A 414 7.10 3.46 -24.05
C THR A 414 6.86 4.64 -23.10
N GLY A 415 7.62 5.72 -23.22
CA GLY A 415 7.47 6.91 -22.40
C GLY A 415 7.96 6.78 -20.97
N HIS A 416 8.87 5.82 -20.68
CA HIS A 416 9.43 5.59 -19.34
C HIS A 416 10.78 6.29 -19.08
N GLY A 417 11.17 7.27 -19.89
CA GLY A 417 12.41 8.01 -19.70
C GLY A 417 12.55 8.73 -18.35
N TRP A 418 11.43 8.98 -17.67
CA TRP A 418 11.36 9.56 -16.32
C TRP A 418 11.81 8.59 -15.20
N VAL A 419 11.92 7.29 -15.48
CA VAL A 419 12.41 6.30 -14.52
C VAL A 419 13.80 6.66 -14.06
N LYS A 420 14.05 6.54 -12.76
CA LYS A 420 15.33 6.91 -12.18
C LYS A 420 16.34 5.76 -12.30
N SER A 421 17.61 6.12 -12.39
CA SER A 421 18.72 5.17 -12.44
C SER A 421 18.78 4.31 -11.18
N VAL A 422 19.35 3.10 -11.30
CA VAL A 422 19.37 2.10 -10.21
C VAL A 422 20.10 2.58 -8.94
N TYR A 423 21.12 3.44 -9.07
CA TYR A 423 21.89 3.94 -7.93
C TYR A 423 21.61 5.38 -7.55
N GLY A 424 20.87 6.11 -8.37
CA GLY A 424 20.67 7.53 -8.19
C GLY A 424 19.25 8.00 -8.47
N ALA A 425 18.98 9.27 -8.17
CA ALA A 425 17.69 9.90 -8.43
C ALA A 425 17.58 10.55 -9.82
N VAL A 426 18.58 10.36 -10.69
CA VAL A 426 18.62 11.00 -12.01
C VAL A 426 17.74 10.21 -12.98
N PRO A 427 16.79 10.87 -13.66
CA PRO A 427 15.98 10.25 -14.71
C PRO A 427 16.84 9.73 -15.88
N ILE A 428 16.39 8.64 -16.47
CA ILE A 428 17.11 7.96 -17.58
C ILE A 428 17.25 8.86 -18.80
N ASP A 429 16.22 9.62 -19.14
CA ASP A 429 16.26 10.56 -20.26
C ASP A 429 17.33 11.65 -20.06
N GLU A 430 17.46 12.17 -18.85
CA GLU A 430 18.51 13.14 -18.49
C GLU A 430 19.92 12.53 -18.60
N LEU A 431 20.10 11.29 -18.07
CA LEU A 431 21.37 10.58 -18.22
C LEU A 431 21.74 10.34 -19.68
N TYR A 432 20.74 10.00 -20.50
CA TYR A 432 20.95 9.74 -21.93
C TYR A 432 21.31 11.01 -22.68
N GLN A 433 20.57 12.11 -22.48
CA GLN A 433 20.84 13.41 -23.07
C GLN A 433 22.23 13.94 -22.70
N LYS A 434 22.65 13.80 -21.46
CA LYS A 434 23.96 14.19 -20.97
C LYS A 434 25.08 13.21 -21.34
N ARG A 435 24.81 12.13 -22.09
CA ARG A 435 25.74 11.07 -22.46
C ARG A 435 26.46 10.43 -21.26
N ARG A 436 25.81 10.40 -20.09
CA ARG A 436 26.33 9.81 -18.85
C ARG A 436 25.73 8.42 -18.55
N HIS A 437 24.85 7.94 -19.40
CA HIS A 437 24.17 6.65 -19.24
C HIS A 437 25.12 5.46 -19.42
N SER A 438 24.83 4.39 -18.69
CA SER A 438 25.47 3.08 -18.78
C SER A 438 24.45 1.98 -18.49
N ILE A 439 24.69 0.76 -18.96
CA ILE A 439 23.95 -0.42 -18.55
C ILE A 439 24.74 -1.10 -17.43
N GLU A 440 24.14 -1.15 -16.25
CA GLU A 440 24.60 -1.97 -15.13
C GLU A 440 24.24 -3.42 -15.39
N HIS A 441 25.16 -4.33 -15.13
CA HIS A 441 24.89 -5.75 -15.01
C HIS A 441 24.78 -6.09 -13.52
N ILE A 442 23.58 -6.32 -13.02
CA ILE A 442 23.33 -6.59 -11.60
C ILE A 442 24.23 -7.73 -11.11
N ILE A 443 24.29 -8.83 -11.84
CA ILE A 443 25.38 -9.79 -11.68
C ILE A 443 26.45 -9.47 -12.72
N PRO A 444 27.70 -9.17 -12.29
CA PRO A 444 28.77 -8.78 -13.21
C PRO A 444 29.04 -9.80 -14.32
N LYS A 445 29.20 -9.30 -15.54
CA LYS A 445 29.42 -10.16 -16.71
C LYS A 445 30.66 -11.05 -16.60
N SER A 446 31.72 -10.57 -15.95
CA SER A 446 32.95 -11.34 -15.68
C SER A 446 32.68 -12.50 -14.75
N PHE A 447 31.94 -12.25 -13.66
CA PHE A 447 31.52 -13.26 -12.71
C PHE A 447 30.69 -14.36 -13.39
N LEU A 448 29.62 -13.98 -14.13
CA LEU A 448 28.77 -14.94 -14.85
C LEU A 448 29.57 -15.85 -15.80
N LYS A 449 30.50 -15.27 -16.55
CA LYS A 449 31.33 -16.04 -17.48
C LYS A 449 32.20 -17.07 -16.78
N ASP A 450 32.86 -16.68 -15.70
CA ASP A 450 33.75 -17.55 -14.96
C ASP A 450 33.01 -18.62 -14.17
N TYR A 451 31.94 -18.22 -13.46
CA TYR A 451 31.14 -19.13 -12.66
C TYR A 451 30.50 -20.23 -13.52
N LEU A 452 29.73 -19.81 -14.54
CA LEU A 452 29.03 -20.76 -15.41
C LEU A 452 29.97 -21.63 -16.26
N ARG A 453 31.18 -21.15 -16.57
CA ARG A 453 32.22 -21.96 -17.22
C ARG A 453 32.75 -23.05 -16.28
N LYS A 454 33.02 -22.71 -15.01
CA LYS A 454 33.46 -23.66 -13.99
C LYS A 454 32.39 -24.69 -13.67
N ALA A 455 31.11 -24.29 -13.69
CA ALA A 455 29.96 -25.16 -13.51
C ALA A 455 29.63 -26.05 -14.74
N GLY A 456 30.41 -25.97 -15.82
CA GLY A 456 30.19 -26.82 -17.02
C GLY A 456 28.99 -26.47 -17.88
N VAL A 457 28.38 -25.28 -17.66
CA VAL A 457 27.17 -24.82 -18.37
C VAL A 457 27.48 -24.63 -19.88
N ALA A 458 26.57 -25.05 -20.76
CA ALA A 458 26.72 -24.96 -22.20
C ALA A 458 26.96 -23.52 -22.71
N GLU A 459 27.75 -23.35 -23.76
CA GLU A 459 28.21 -22.04 -24.27
C GLU A 459 27.05 -21.08 -24.62
N ASN A 460 25.99 -21.57 -25.27
CA ASN A 460 24.81 -20.80 -25.64
C ASN A 460 24.05 -20.28 -24.42
N VAL A 461 23.98 -21.06 -23.34
CA VAL A 461 23.35 -20.66 -22.06
C VAL A 461 24.24 -19.63 -21.35
N ARG A 462 25.56 -19.85 -21.30
CA ARG A 462 26.50 -18.87 -20.72
C ARG A 462 26.44 -17.52 -21.43
N GLN A 463 26.38 -17.53 -22.76
CA GLN A 463 26.22 -16.31 -23.56
C GLN A 463 24.88 -15.66 -23.30
N GLY A 464 23.79 -16.45 -23.22
CA GLY A 464 22.47 -15.96 -22.85
C GLY A 464 22.47 -15.27 -21.49
N ALA A 465 23.08 -15.87 -20.47
CA ALA A 465 23.18 -15.28 -19.13
C ALA A 465 23.85 -13.90 -19.14
N THR A 466 24.91 -13.71 -19.93
CA THR A 466 25.65 -12.44 -20.00
C THR A 466 24.92 -11.31 -20.73
N VAL A 467 23.84 -11.60 -21.44
CA VAL A 467 23.02 -10.63 -22.18
C VAL A 467 21.53 -10.73 -21.83
N ASN A 468 21.21 -11.42 -20.73
CA ASN A 468 19.85 -11.54 -20.24
C ASN A 468 19.31 -10.14 -19.84
N PRO A 469 18.17 -9.71 -20.40
CA PRO A 469 17.63 -8.38 -20.15
C PRO A 469 17.24 -8.13 -18.69
N PHE A 470 16.89 -9.17 -17.93
CA PHE A 470 16.59 -9.04 -16.49
C PHE A 470 17.82 -8.87 -15.60
N ASN A 471 19.01 -8.98 -16.17
CA ASN A 471 20.27 -8.64 -15.50
C ASN A 471 20.72 -7.20 -15.78
N PHE A 472 19.91 -6.40 -16.49
CA PHE A 472 20.24 -5.05 -16.91
C PHE A 472 19.49 -4.01 -16.08
N ALA A 473 20.19 -2.97 -15.63
CA ALA A 473 19.59 -1.79 -15.05
C ALA A 473 20.22 -0.52 -15.65
N ALA A 474 19.42 0.54 -15.74
CA ALA A 474 19.93 1.84 -16.17
C ALA A 474 20.74 2.49 -15.05
N CYS A 475 21.93 2.95 -15.35
CA CYS A 475 22.87 3.45 -14.39
C CYS A 475 23.64 4.67 -14.91
N GLU A 476 24.15 5.51 -14.02
CA GLU A 476 25.13 6.52 -14.35
C GLU A 476 26.51 5.86 -14.52
N ARG A 477 27.27 6.30 -15.52
CA ARG A 477 28.54 5.66 -15.91
C ARG A 477 29.59 5.64 -14.79
N GLY A 478 29.71 6.73 -14.04
CA GLY A 478 30.64 6.81 -12.93
C GLY A 478 30.27 5.86 -11.80
N MET A 479 28.97 5.72 -11.50
CA MET A 479 28.46 4.78 -10.51
C MET A 479 28.68 3.32 -10.93
N ASN A 480 28.48 3.01 -12.20
CA ASN A 480 28.77 1.68 -12.74
C ASN A 480 30.25 1.31 -12.58
N SER A 481 31.14 2.25 -12.89
CA SER A 481 32.59 2.07 -12.73
C SER A 481 32.99 1.94 -11.24
N TYR A 482 32.35 2.68 -10.35
CA TYR A 482 32.58 2.64 -8.92
C TYR A 482 32.15 1.32 -8.30
N ARG A 483 30.96 0.83 -8.67
CA ARG A 483 30.44 -0.47 -8.23
C ARG A 483 31.34 -1.62 -8.67
N SER A 484 31.95 -1.56 -9.86
CA SER A 484 32.85 -2.59 -10.36
C SER A 484 32.19 -4.01 -10.36
N ASN A 485 32.85 -4.99 -9.74
CA ASN A 485 32.35 -6.35 -9.60
C ASN A 485 31.92 -6.69 -8.17
N PHE A 486 31.83 -5.70 -7.30
CA PHE A 486 31.47 -5.93 -5.90
C PHE A 486 30.01 -6.42 -5.79
N PRO A 487 29.74 -7.45 -4.98
CA PRO A 487 28.39 -7.89 -4.70
C PRO A 487 27.61 -6.88 -3.89
N PHE A 488 26.30 -7.11 -3.72
CA PHE A 488 25.41 -6.28 -2.93
C PHE A 488 25.16 -6.88 -1.56
N ASP A 489 25.09 -6.04 -0.52
CA ASP A 489 24.65 -6.42 0.82
C ASP A 489 23.97 -5.26 1.57
N MET A 490 23.32 -5.59 2.69
CA MET A 490 22.70 -4.64 3.61
C MET A 490 23.62 -4.14 4.72
N ASP A 491 24.55 -4.95 5.18
CA ASP A 491 25.36 -4.72 6.34
C ASP A 491 26.78 -4.27 5.99
N GLY A 492 27.12 -3.09 6.48
CA GLY A 492 28.47 -2.58 6.39
C GLY A 492 28.63 -1.39 7.31
N ASP A 493 29.35 -1.56 8.38
CA ASP A 493 29.60 -0.51 9.38
C ASP A 493 30.53 0.61 8.89
N LYS A 494 31.23 0.47 7.76
CA LYS A 494 32.25 1.41 7.35
C LYS A 494 32.29 1.65 5.85
N VAL A 495 31.57 2.64 5.44
CA VAL A 495 31.72 3.25 4.12
C VAL A 495 33.08 3.92 4.01
N LYS A 496 34.10 3.25 3.47
CA LYS A 496 35.45 3.84 3.28
C LYS A 496 35.54 4.82 2.10
N ARG A 497 34.63 4.73 1.14
CA ARG A 497 34.52 5.67 0.01
C ARG A 497 33.06 5.92 -0.32
N PRO A 498 32.46 6.99 0.21
CA PRO A 498 31.26 7.51 -0.44
C PRO A 498 31.63 7.83 -1.90
N PHE A 499 30.77 7.49 -2.85
CA PHE A 499 30.93 7.97 -4.22
C PHE A 499 31.06 9.49 -4.16
N ARG A 500 32.10 10.04 -4.77
CA ARG A 500 32.36 11.49 -4.76
C ARG A 500 31.17 12.23 -5.35
N LEU A 501 30.51 12.96 -4.51
CA LEU A 501 29.37 13.83 -4.77
C LEU A 501 29.86 15.19 -5.30
N ASP A 502 30.59 15.22 -6.40
CA ASP A 502 30.81 16.47 -7.14
C ASP A 502 29.52 16.95 -7.83
N LEU A 503 28.42 16.21 -7.64
CA LEU A 503 27.11 16.43 -8.20
C LEU A 503 26.08 16.30 -7.06
N ASN A 504 25.21 17.28 -6.94
CA ASN A 504 24.18 17.52 -5.94
C ASN A 504 23.86 16.33 -5.03
N PRO A 505 24.11 16.41 -3.72
CA PRO A 505 23.90 15.31 -2.75
C PRO A 505 22.47 14.76 -2.72
N ASP A 506 21.48 15.54 -3.11
CA ASP A 506 20.08 15.11 -3.20
C ASP A 506 19.81 14.12 -4.34
N ILE A 507 20.73 14.00 -5.29
CA ILE A 507 20.60 13.18 -6.50
C ILE A 507 21.31 11.84 -6.34
N TYR A 508 22.43 11.79 -5.64
CA TYR A 508 23.24 10.60 -5.41
C TYR A 508 23.15 10.19 -3.95
N MET A 509 22.29 9.26 -3.67
CA MET A 509 22.30 8.66 -2.35
C MET A 509 23.54 7.77 -2.17
N THR A 510 24.03 7.77 -0.98
CA THR A 510 25.23 7.06 -0.52
C THR A 510 25.09 5.55 -0.76
N THR A 511 25.41 5.10 -1.96
CA THR A 511 25.79 3.73 -2.16
C THR A 511 27.18 3.59 -1.54
N GLY A 512 27.27 2.87 -0.43
CA GLY A 512 28.50 2.67 0.29
C GLY A 512 29.24 1.43 -0.19
N LEU A 513 30.55 1.45 -0.08
CA LEU A 513 31.40 0.28 -0.20
C LEU A 513 31.87 -0.10 1.20
N ASP A 514 31.49 -1.28 1.69
CA ASP A 514 32.15 -1.89 2.84
C ASP A 514 33.52 -2.39 2.41
N ALA A 515 34.55 -1.71 2.87
CA ALA A 515 35.90 -2.00 2.44
C ALA A 515 36.57 -3.21 3.15
N GLU A 516 35.97 -3.72 4.23
CA GLU A 516 36.46 -4.94 4.90
C GLU A 516 35.88 -6.18 4.22
N ASN A 517 34.60 -6.10 3.77
CA ASN A 517 33.90 -7.21 3.14
C ASN A 517 33.75 -7.05 1.62
N GLU A 518 34.14 -5.92 1.05
CA GLU A 518 34.06 -5.64 -0.38
C GLU A 518 32.61 -5.69 -0.95
N TRP A 519 31.64 -5.09 -0.25
CA TRP A 519 30.22 -5.04 -0.66
C TRP A 519 29.79 -3.66 -1.07
N VAL A 520 28.79 -3.62 -1.96
CA VAL A 520 28.05 -2.41 -2.31
C VAL A 520 26.70 -2.42 -1.62
N ILE A 521 26.41 -1.36 -0.88
CA ILE A 521 25.17 -1.18 -0.16
C ILE A 521 24.28 -0.25 -0.99
N PRO A 522 23.25 -0.76 -1.70
CA PRO A 522 22.37 0.09 -2.48
C PRO A 522 21.43 0.86 -1.55
N SER A 523 21.31 2.15 -1.77
CA SER A 523 20.42 3.01 -0.99
C SER A 523 18.99 3.06 -1.53
N ARG A 524 18.80 2.67 -2.79
CA ARG A 524 17.53 2.69 -3.53
C ARG A 524 17.37 1.43 -4.36
N THR A 525 16.14 1.22 -4.87
CA THR A 525 15.86 0.13 -5.82
C THR A 525 16.34 -1.23 -5.33
N ARG A 526 16.26 -1.46 -4.03
CA ARG A 526 16.69 -2.71 -3.42
C ARG A 526 15.85 -3.88 -3.92
N GLY A 527 14.54 -3.66 -4.11
CA GLY A 527 13.64 -4.64 -4.69
C GLY A 527 13.99 -4.99 -6.13
N ASP A 528 14.29 -3.99 -6.96
CA ASP A 528 14.68 -4.16 -8.36
C ASP A 528 15.96 -5.03 -8.46
N ILE A 529 16.96 -4.71 -7.63
CA ILE A 529 18.22 -5.47 -7.55
C ILE A 529 17.95 -6.90 -7.06
N ALA A 530 17.16 -7.07 -6.01
CA ALA A 530 16.83 -8.38 -5.45
C ALA A 530 16.09 -9.25 -6.47
N ARG A 531 15.08 -8.71 -7.16
CA ARG A 531 14.33 -9.44 -8.20
C ARG A 531 15.21 -9.87 -9.37
N ALA A 532 16.17 -9.04 -9.75
CA ALA A 532 17.14 -9.39 -10.78
C ALA A 532 18.10 -10.50 -10.31
N LEU A 533 18.64 -10.38 -9.09
CA LEU A 533 19.54 -11.37 -8.49
C LEU A 533 18.85 -12.71 -8.31
N LEU A 534 17.66 -12.74 -7.71
CA LEU A 534 16.87 -13.96 -7.49
C LEU A 534 16.52 -14.66 -8.82
N TYR A 535 16.08 -13.89 -9.82
CA TYR A 535 15.77 -14.43 -11.14
C TYR A 535 16.99 -15.06 -11.80
N MET A 536 18.12 -14.36 -11.84
CA MET A 536 19.35 -14.84 -12.47
C MET A 536 19.91 -16.06 -11.74
N THR A 537 19.87 -16.06 -10.42
CA THR A 537 20.34 -17.15 -9.56
C THR A 537 19.55 -18.42 -9.82
N LEU A 538 18.20 -18.35 -9.78
CA LEU A 538 17.36 -19.52 -10.01
C LEU A 538 17.38 -19.99 -11.47
N THR A 539 17.43 -19.06 -12.42
CA THR A 539 17.46 -19.41 -13.85
C THR A 539 18.73 -20.15 -14.23
N TYR A 540 19.88 -19.70 -13.72
CA TYR A 540 21.20 -20.20 -14.13
C TYR A 540 21.91 -21.06 -13.08
N GLY A 541 21.34 -21.26 -11.89
CA GLY A 541 21.91 -22.07 -10.81
C GLY A 541 23.19 -21.44 -10.22
N ILE A 542 23.11 -20.16 -9.81
CA ILE A 542 24.25 -19.41 -9.25
C ILE A 542 24.18 -19.43 -7.72
N ASP A 543 24.63 -20.52 -7.12
CA ASP A 543 24.49 -20.83 -5.70
C ASP A 543 25.37 -19.97 -4.77
N GLU A 544 26.56 -19.57 -5.21
CA GLU A 544 27.50 -18.79 -4.38
C GLU A 544 26.92 -17.42 -3.95
N LEU A 545 26.17 -16.76 -4.85
CA LEU A 545 25.50 -15.48 -4.53
C LEU A 545 24.23 -15.70 -3.70
N TYR A 546 23.61 -16.84 -3.85
CA TYR A 546 22.35 -17.16 -3.22
C TYR A 546 22.52 -17.50 -1.73
N ASN A 547 23.41 -18.43 -1.40
CA ASN A 547 23.58 -18.96 -0.04
C ASN A 547 23.98 -17.90 0.99
N ARG A 548 24.62 -16.82 0.56
CA ARG A 548 25.04 -15.74 1.44
C ARG A 548 23.94 -14.76 1.80
N HIS A 549 22.95 -14.51 0.92
CA HIS A 549 22.12 -13.30 1.02
C HIS A 549 20.63 -13.52 0.67
N VAL A 550 20.17 -14.76 0.54
CA VAL A 550 18.79 -15.01 0.16
C VAL A 550 17.77 -14.33 1.07
N ASP A 551 17.97 -14.36 2.37
CA ASP A 551 17.08 -13.72 3.34
C ASP A 551 17.03 -12.20 3.12
N THR A 552 18.17 -11.57 2.84
CA THR A 552 18.28 -10.16 2.48
C THR A 552 17.57 -9.86 1.17
N LEU A 553 17.77 -10.68 0.13
CA LEU A 553 17.14 -10.48 -1.18
C LEU A 553 15.62 -10.68 -1.12
N VAL A 554 15.16 -11.68 -0.39
CA VAL A 554 13.72 -11.91 -0.15
C VAL A 554 13.11 -10.74 0.62
N HIS A 555 13.81 -10.25 1.64
CA HIS A 555 13.37 -9.08 2.39
C HIS A 555 13.28 -7.84 1.47
N TRP A 556 14.30 -7.56 0.67
CA TRP A 556 14.31 -6.43 -0.27
C TRP A 556 13.17 -6.53 -1.29
N ALA A 557 12.97 -7.71 -1.87
CA ALA A 557 11.89 -7.92 -2.84
C ALA A 557 10.48 -7.73 -2.24
N LYS A 558 10.31 -8.00 -0.94
CA LYS A 558 9.04 -7.81 -0.22
C LYS A 558 8.78 -6.36 0.17
N VAL A 559 9.82 -5.64 0.61
CA VAL A 559 9.66 -4.25 1.09
C VAL A 559 9.65 -3.22 -0.02
N ASP A 560 10.19 -3.57 -1.19
CA ASP A 560 10.22 -2.76 -2.41
C ASP A 560 9.58 -3.56 -3.56
N PRO A 561 8.23 -3.59 -3.63
CA PRO A 561 7.51 -4.40 -4.62
C PRO A 561 7.69 -3.87 -6.04
N PRO A 562 7.39 -4.69 -7.08
CA PRO A 562 7.53 -4.29 -8.47
C PRO A 562 6.81 -2.98 -8.79
N SER A 563 7.54 -2.05 -9.35
CA SER A 563 7.01 -0.77 -9.80
C SER A 563 6.26 -0.91 -11.14
N ALA A 564 5.46 0.09 -11.49
CA ALA A 564 4.71 0.09 -12.75
C ALA A 564 5.61 -0.05 -13.99
N TRP A 565 6.81 0.57 -13.97
CA TRP A 565 7.75 0.46 -15.09
C TRP A 565 8.37 -0.93 -15.18
N GLU A 566 8.65 -1.61 -14.06
CA GLU A 566 9.15 -3.00 -14.06
C GLU A 566 8.12 -3.97 -14.64
N LEU A 567 6.85 -3.81 -14.27
CA LEU A 567 5.74 -4.59 -14.84
C LEU A 567 5.66 -4.37 -16.35
N ALA A 568 5.73 -3.12 -16.81
CA ALA A 568 5.73 -2.79 -18.24
C ALA A 568 6.96 -3.36 -18.96
N TYR A 569 8.15 -3.29 -18.34
CA TYR A 569 9.38 -3.84 -18.89
C TYR A 569 9.32 -5.37 -18.99
N ASN A 570 8.79 -6.03 -17.98
CA ASN A 570 8.62 -7.48 -17.94
C ASN A 570 7.71 -7.96 -19.08
N GLU A 571 6.58 -7.31 -19.31
CA GLU A 571 5.69 -7.63 -20.44
C GLU A 571 6.31 -7.27 -21.79
N TRP A 572 7.07 -6.18 -21.88
CA TRP A 572 7.77 -5.81 -23.11
C TRP A 572 8.84 -6.83 -23.50
N ILE A 573 9.55 -7.41 -22.51
CA ILE A 573 10.50 -8.53 -22.71
C ILE A 573 9.75 -9.80 -23.09
N PHE A 574 8.66 -10.12 -22.41
CA PHE A 574 7.87 -11.32 -22.70
C PHE A 574 7.36 -11.33 -24.15
N ASN A 575 6.85 -10.23 -24.63
CA ASN A 575 6.36 -10.09 -26.01
C ASN A 575 7.46 -10.26 -27.07
N ARG A 576 8.73 -10.08 -26.71
CA ARG A 576 9.87 -10.19 -27.61
C ARG A 576 10.65 -11.50 -27.50
N LEU A 577 10.74 -12.02 -26.30
CA LEU A 577 11.64 -13.15 -26.01
C LEU A 577 10.90 -14.37 -25.42
N GLY A 578 9.63 -14.25 -25.10
CA GLY A 578 8.83 -15.30 -24.47
C GLY A 578 9.21 -15.64 -23.02
N ILE A 579 10.05 -14.81 -22.40
CA ILE A 579 10.49 -14.99 -21.00
C ILE A 579 10.00 -13.87 -20.11
N ARG A 580 9.77 -14.21 -18.83
CA ARG A 580 9.38 -13.27 -17.77
C ARG A 580 10.30 -13.42 -16.56
N ASN A 581 10.39 -12.34 -15.79
CA ASN A 581 10.87 -12.45 -14.43
C ASN A 581 9.66 -12.72 -13.50
N PRO A 582 9.51 -13.93 -12.94
CA PRO A 582 8.39 -14.24 -12.05
C PRO A 582 8.32 -13.38 -10.79
N PHE A 583 9.47 -12.91 -10.29
CA PHE A 583 9.53 -11.99 -9.15
C PHE A 583 8.98 -10.59 -9.47
N ILE A 584 8.71 -10.29 -10.75
CA ILE A 584 8.01 -9.09 -11.20
C ILE A 584 6.56 -9.43 -11.56
N ALA A 585 6.32 -10.52 -12.32
CA ALA A 585 5.00 -10.89 -12.83
C ALA A 585 4.05 -11.41 -11.74
N SER A 586 4.57 -12.29 -10.88
CA SER A 586 3.83 -12.97 -9.79
C SER A 586 4.72 -13.07 -8.55
N PRO A 587 5.08 -11.94 -7.90
CA PRO A 587 6.10 -11.90 -6.86
C PRO A 587 5.78 -12.85 -5.69
N GLU A 588 4.51 -12.99 -5.33
CA GLU A 588 4.12 -13.84 -4.21
C GLU A 588 4.30 -15.33 -4.52
N GLU A 589 3.88 -15.77 -5.71
CA GLU A 589 4.09 -17.15 -6.14
C GLU A 589 5.58 -17.48 -6.25
N ALA A 590 6.36 -16.58 -6.84
CA ALA A 590 7.79 -16.74 -6.96
C ALA A 590 8.49 -16.75 -5.60
N LEU A 591 8.07 -15.92 -4.65
CA LEU A 591 8.64 -15.88 -3.30
C LEU A 591 8.20 -17.06 -2.43
N VAL A 592 7.03 -17.67 -2.68
CA VAL A 592 6.62 -18.91 -2.01
C VAL A 592 7.57 -20.06 -2.33
N LEU A 593 8.09 -20.12 -3.56
CA LEU A 593 9.09 -21.09 -3.94
C LEU A 593 10.41 -20.95 -3.13
N LEU A 594 10.61 -19.82 -2.47
CA LEU A 594 11.80 -19.51 -1.65
C LEU A 594 11.56 -19.62 -0.14
N ASN A 595 10.33 -19.88 0.31
CA ASN A 595 9.99 -19.87 1.75
C ASN A 595 10.44 -21.12 2.50
N ASP A 596 10.85 -22.16 1.79
CA ASP A 596 11.38 -23.37 2.41
C ASP A 596 12.91 -23.41 2.28
N ARG A 597 13.62 -23.15 3.39
CA ARG A 597 15.09 -23.11 3.44
C ARG A 597 15.73 -24.43 2.98
N LEU A 598 15.06 -25.55 3.25
CA LEU A 598 15.47 -26.87 2.79
C LEU A 598 15.29 -27.04 1.27
N LEU A 599 14.27 -26.41 0.71
CA LEU A 599 14.04 -26.34 -0.72
C LEU A 599 15.14 -25.57 -1.46
N LEU A 600 15.73 -24.59 -0.82
CA LEU A 600 16.72 -23.68 -1.38
C LEU A 600 18.12 -24.26 -1.45
N GLU A 601 18.55 -24.92 -0.38
CA GLU A 601 19.81 -25.68 -0.38
C GLU A 601 19.78 -26.75 -1.46
N SER A 602 18.61 -27.28 -1.75
CA SER A 602 18.43 -28.34 -2.73
C SER A 602 18.34 -27.87 -4.19
N ILE A 603 17.78 -26.70 -4.47
CA ILE A 603 17.78 -26.11 -5.83
C ILE A 603 19.21 -25.92 -6.34
N LEU A 604 20.16 -25.69 -5.45
CA LEU A 604 21.53 -25.34 -5.78
C LEU A 604 22.45 -26.54 -5.97
N ILE A 605 22.10 -27.69 -5.39
CA ILE A 605 22.93 -28.92 -5.45
C ILE A 605 22.69 -29.74 -6.74
N SER A 606 21.56 -29.54 -7.43
CA SER A 606 21.19 -30.37 -8.59
C SER A 606 21.82 -29.97 -9.93
N THR A 607 22.75 -29.01 -9.97
CA THR A 607 23.50 -28.68 -11.18
C THR A 607 24.71 -29.59 -11.42
N ASP A 608 24.99 -30.53 -10.53
CA ASP A 608 25.98 -31.57 -10.79
C ASP A 608 25.35 -32.78 -11.46
N ARG A 609 25.77 -33.01 -12.66
CA ARG A 609 25.63 -34.26 -13.46
C ARG A 609 24.37 -34.40 -14.31
N THR A 610 24.37 -33.73 -15.43
CA THR A 610 24.28 -34.44 -16.74
C THR A 610 24.83 -33.55 -17.84
#